data_2d43e8d362a557f13d49c384433fc1e4
#
_entry.id   2d43e8d362a557f13d49c384433fc1e4
#
_cell.length_a   1.000
_cell.length_b   1.000
_cell.length_c   1.000
_cell.angle_alpha   90.00
_cell.angle_beta   90.00
_cell.angle_gamma   90.00
#
_symmetry.space_group_name_H-M   'P 1'
#
loop_
_entity.id
_entity.type
_entity.pdbx_description
1 polymer ?
#
loop_
_entity_poly.entity_id
_entity_poly.type
_entity_poly.pdbx_seq_one_letter_code
_entity_poly.pdbx_strand_id
1 'polypeptide(L)'
;PTPYTHHGLYLGFGLVIHYDFSHICIVSLEEFAKGQPIFTVNSPIKYPKEVVMLRALSRLGEEKYHLITNNCEHFVRWCRSGSAIDL
;
A
#
# COMPACT_ATOMS: atom_id res chain seq x y z
N PRO A 1 -7.29 21.33 6.16
CA PRO A 1 -6.60 20.06 6.05
C PRO A 1 -7.44 19.06 5.28
N THR A 2 -6.81 18.46 4.36
CA THR A 2 -7.51 17.43 3.61
C THR A 2 -7.52 16.13 4.40
N PRO A 3 -8.62 15.41 4.37
CA PRO A 3 -8.68 14.12 5.07
C PRO A 3 -8.00 12.99 4.30
N TYR A 4 -7.11 13.30 3.40
CA TYR A 4 -6.45 12.28 2.63
C TYR A 4 -5.62 11.37 3.54
N THR A 5 -5.89 10.07 3.47
CA THR A 5 -5.17 9.06 4.23
C THR A 5 -4.31 8.25 3.27
N HIS A 6 -3.01 8.20 3.56
CA HIS A 6 -2.09 7.47 2.72
C HIS A 6 -1.86 6.07 3.26
N HIS A 7 -1.97 5.08 2.40
CA HIS A 7 -1.88 3.67 2.77
C HIS A 7 -0.59 3.05 2.23
N GLY A 8 -0.05 2.10 2.99
CA GLY A 8 1.10 1.33 2.56
C GLY A 8 1.14 0.00 3.28
N LEU A 9 2.02 -0.89 2.82
CA LEU A 9 2.26 -2.17 3.46
C LEU A 9 3.64 -2.16 4.11
N TYR A 10 3.69 -2.49 5.38
CA TYR A 10 4.96 -2.58 6.08
C TYR A 10 5.63 -3.90 5.72
N LEU A 11 6.86 -3.80 5.21
CA LEU A 11 7.61 -4.97 4.77
C LEU A 11 8.54 -5.54 5.86
N GLY A 12 8.64 -4.84 6.99
CA GLY A 12 9.64 -5.16 8.00
C GLY A 12 10.91 -4.34 7.77
N PHE A 13 11.81 -4.38 8.76
CA PHE A 13 13.10 -3.70 8.69
C PHE A 13 12.99 -2.20 8.41
N GLY A 14 11.89 -1.57 8.83
CA GLY A 14 11.70 -0.14 8.64
C GLY A 14 11.33 0.26 7.21
N LEU A 15 10.81 -0.65 6.40
CA LEU A 15 10.50 -0.40 5.00
C LEU A 15 9.01 -0.54 4.72
N VAL A 16 8.51 0.32 3.85
CA VAL A 16 7.09 0.34 3.44
C VAL A 16 7.04 0.33 1.93
N ILE A 17 6.16 -0.50 1.35
CA ILE A 17 5.84 -0.43 -0.05
C ILE A 17 4.48 0.24 -0.20
N HIS A 18 4.39 1.21 -1.10
CA HIS A 18 3.16 1.97 -1.26
C HIS A 18 3.02 2.49 -2.69
N TYR A 19 1.80 2.83 -3.04
CA TYR A 19 1.52 3.48 -4.31
C TYR A 19 1.52 4.99 -4.05
N ASP A 20 2.59 5.66 -4.41
CA ASP A 20 2.55 7.12 -4.38
C ASP A 20 1.86 7.60 -5.65
N PHE A 21 1.76 8.93 -5.84
CA PHE A 21 1.01 9.44 -6.98
C PHE A 21 1.66 9.12 -8.32
N SER A 22 2.90 8.65 -8.33
CA SER A 22 3.59 8.36 -9.58
C SER A 22 3.77 6.86 -9.81
N HIS A 23 4.20 6.12 -8.80
CA HIS A 23 4.50 4.70 -8.99
C HIS A 23 4.51 3.96 -7.66
N ILE A 24 4.48 2.63 -7.74
CA ILE A 24 4.64 1.78 -6.57
C ILE A 24 6.12 1.70 -6.23
N CYS A 25 6.48 2.08 -5.02
CA CYS A 25 7.86 2.17 -4.59
C CYS A 25 8.04 1.73 -3.15
N ILE A 26 9.29 1.46 -2.77
CA ILE A 26 9.67 1.12 -1.40
C ILE A 26 10.41 2.31 -0.81
N VAL A 27 9.96 2.74 0.37
CA VAL A 27 10.57 3.85 1.09
C VAL A 27 10.75 3.45 2.56
N SER A 28 11.52 4.24 3.29
CA SER A 28 11.64 4.03 4.73
C SER A 28 10.32 4.40 5.42
N LEU A 29 10.12 3.84 6.61
CA LEU A 29 8.94 4.17 7.40
C LEU A 29 8.90 5.66 7.73
N GLU A 30 10.05 6.25 8.02
CA GLU A 30 10.15 7.69 8.28
C GLU A 30 9.73 8.51 7.08
N GLU A 31 10.18 8.13 5.91
CA GLU A 31 9.83 8.83 4.69
C GLU A 31 8.34 8.67 4.37
N PHE A 32 7.81 7.48 4.60
CA PHE A 32 6.38 7.24 4.39
C PHE A 32 5.54 8.11 5.32
N ALA A 33 5.93 8.19 6.59
CA ALA A 33 5.17 8.91 7.61
C ALA A 33 5.27 10.42 7.46
N LYS A 34 6.40 10.93 7.00
CA LYS A 34 6.65 12.37 6.85
C LYS A 34 6.34 13.14 8.12
N GLY A 35 6.73 12.59 9.28
CA GLY A 35 6.51 13.23 10.56
C GLY A 35 5.12 13.10 11.13
N GLN A 36 4.21 12.42 10.45
CA GLN A 36 2.84 12.23 10.92
C GLN A 36 2.70 10.91 11.66
N PRO A 37 1.71 10.78 12.55
CA PRO A 37 1.46 9.51 13.23
C PRO A 37 1.10 8.41 12.24
N ILE A 38 1.50 7.18 12.57
CA ILE A 38 1.20 6.01 11.77
C ILE A 38 0.20 5.16 12.53
N PHE A 39 -0.79 4.66 11.83
CA PHE A 39 -1.81 3.80 12.40
C PHE A 39 -1.84 2.48 11.66
N THR A 40 -2.04 1.39 12.39
CA THR A 40 -2.28 0.09 11.79
C THR A 40 -3.76 -0.04 11.45
N VAL A 41 -4.03 -0.40 10.20
CA VAL A 41 -5.39 -0.58 9.73
C VAL A 41 -5.66 -2.07 9.58
N ASN A 42 -6.70 -2.57 10.21
CA ASN A 42 -7.14 -3.95 10.06
C ASN A 42 -8.08 -4.02 8.86
N SER A 43 -7.59 -4.55 7.76
CA SER A 43 -8.41 -4.82 6.60
C SER A 43 -8.49 -6.33 6.40
N PRO A 44 -9.48 -6.81 5.63
CA PRO A 44 -9.56 -8.24 5.35
C PRO A 44 -8.26 -8.76 4.77
N ILE A 45 -7.83 -9.94 5.22
CA ILE A 45 -6.64 -10.58 4.70
C ILE A 45 -7.02 -11.99 4.26
N LYS A 46 -6.69 -12.31 3.02
CA LYS A 46 -7.03 -13.60 2.40
C LYS A 46 -5.79 -14.46 2.21
N TYR A 47 -4.62 -13.85 2.15
CA TYR A 47 -3.39 -14.55 1.84
C TYR A 47 -2.44 -14.53 3.03
N PRO A 48 -1.57 -15.55 3.17
CA PRO A 48 -0.50 -15.50 4.16
C PRO A 48 0.42 -14.30 3.94
N LYS A 49 1.11 -13.90 4.98
CA LYS A 49 1.97 -12.73 4.94
C LYS A 49 2.97 -12.79 3.78
N GLU A 50 3.57 -13.94 3.55
CA GLU A 50 4.56 -14.11 2.49
C GLU A 50 3.95 -13.87 1.12
N VAL A 51 2.71 -14.34 0.92
CA VAL A 51 2.02 -14.14 -0.35
C VAL A 51 1.66 -12.67 -0.54
N VAL A 52 1.20 -12.01 0.53
CA VAL A 52 0.90 -10.58 0.47
C VAL A 52 2.13 -9.79 0.02
N MET A 53 3.30 -10.12 0.61
CA MET A 53 4.55 -9.45 0.25
C MET A 53 4.94 -9.71 -1.20
N LEU A 54 4.81 -10.95 -1.67
CA LEU A 54 5.13 -11.27 -3.05
C LEU A 54 4.18 -10.57 -4.02
N ARG A 55 2.91 -10.49 -3.68
CA ARG A 55 1.94 -9.77 -4.52
C ARG A 55 2.31 -8.29 -4.61
N ALA A 56 2.68 -7.70 -3.49
CA ALA A 56 3.09 -6.29 -3.48
C ALA A 56 4.32 -6.07 -4.34
N LEU A 57 5.34 -6.91 -4.17
CA LEU A 57 6.58 -6.78 -4.93
C LEU A 57 6.38 -7.02 -6.42
N SER A 58 5.39 -7.83 -6.80
CA SER A 58 5.12 -8.10 -8.21
C SER A 58 4.67 -6.87 -8.98
N ARG A 59 4.20 -5.84 -8.28
CA ARG A 59 3.74 -4.60 -8.90
C ARG A 59 4.70 -3.44 -8.69
N LEU A 60 5.87 -3.71 -8.14
CA LEU A 60 6.87 -2.66 -7.90
C LEU A 60 7.19 -1.94 -9.21
N GLY A 61 7.13 -0.60 -9.17
CA GLY A 61 7.38 0.22 -10.35
C GLY A 61 6.16 0.53 -11.19
N GLU A 62 5.01 -0.04 -10.86
CA GLU A 62 3.79 0.22 -11.63
C GLU A 62 3.48 1.72 -11.64
N GLU A 63 3.12 2.25 -12.81
CA GLU A 63 2.85 3.68 -13.00
C GLU A 63 1.44 3.87 -13.56
N LYS A 64 0.44 3.37 -12.83
CA LYS A 64 -0.96 3.41 -13.28
C LYS A 64 -1.87 3.96 -12.19
N TYR A 65 -1.33 4.87 -11.38
CA TYR A 65 -2.11 5.44 -10.29
C TYR A 65 -3.33 6.17 -10.82
N HIS A 66 -4.45 5.93 -10.18
CA HIS A 66 -5.68 6.65 -10.48
C HIS A 66 -6.41 6.90 -9.17
N LEU A 67 -6.74 8.16 -8.91
CA LEU A 67 -7.29 8.59 -7.63
C LEU A 67 -8.53 7.79 -7.22
N ILE A 68 -9.36 7.41 -8.18
CA ILE A 68 -10.64 6.75 -7.90
C ILE A 68 -10.54 5.23 -8.04
N THR A 69 -9.83 4.72 -9.05
CA THR A 69 -9.89 3.31 -9.40
C THR A 69 -8.64 2.51 -9.12
N ASN A 70 -7.51 3.18 -8.85
CA ASN A 70 -6.26 2.47 -8.61
C ASN A 70 -5.33 3.31 -7.72
N ASN A 71 -5.74 3.53 -6.49
CA ASN A 71 -4.98 4.36 -5.55
C ASN A 71 -4.25 3.50 -4.52
N CYS A 72 -3.66 4.16 -3.52
CA CYS A 72 -2.85 3.48 -2.51
C CYS A 72 -3.67 2.50 -1.68
N GLU A 73 -4.91 2.82 -1.37
CA GLU A 73 -5.76 1.90 -0.61
C GLU A 73 -6.13 0.68 -1.44
N HIS A 74 -6.46 0.88 -2.71
CA HIS A 74 -6.77 -0.23 -3.62
C HIS A 74 -5.59 -1.17 -3.74
N PHE A 75 -4.38 -0.63 -3.81
CA PHE A 75 -3.18 -1.45 -3.90
C PHE A 75 -3.01 -2.33 -2.67
N VAL A 76 -3.14 -1.76 -1.48
CA VAL A 76 -3.00 -2.51 -0.24
C VAL A 76 -4.06 -3.60 -0.15
N ARG A 77 -5.29 -3.29 -0.48
CA ARG A 77 -6.39 -4.27 -0.43
C ARG A 77 -6.19 -5.38 -1.44
N TRP A 78 -5.72 -5.05 -2.63
CA TRP A 78 -5.42 -6.08 -3.63
C TRP A 78 -4.34 -7.04 -3.12
N CYS A 79 -3.31 -6.52 -2.47
CA CYS A 79 -2.25 -7.37 -1.93
C CYS A 79 -2.77 -8.30 -0.85
N ARG A 80 -3.65 -7.81 0.01
CA ARG A 80 -4.12 -8.56 1.18
C ARG A 80 -5.30 -9.44 0.87
N SER A 81 -6.22 -9.03 0.02
CA SER A 81 -7.47 -9.77 -0.19
C SER A 81 -7.77 -10.12 -1.64
N GLY A 82 -6.90 -9.74 -2.57
CA GLY A 82 -6.97 -10.22 -3.95
C GLY A 82 -7.71 -9.33 -4.92
N SER A 83 -8.43 -8.31 -4.48
CA SER A 83 -9.16 -7.46 -5.39
C SER A 83 -9.14 -6.02 -4.93
N ALA A 84 -8.67 -5.15 -5.82
CA ALA A 84 -8.77 -3.71 -5.60
C ALA A 84 -10.18 -3.23 -5.91
N ILE A 85 -10.84 -3.93 -6.77
CA ILE A 85 -12.23 -3.64 -7.14
C ILE A 85 -13.06 -4.77 -6.58
N ASP A 86 -13.30 -4.70 -5.32
CA ASP A 86 -14.06 -5.71 -4.64
C ASP A 86 -15.52 -5.38 -4.82
N LEU A 87 -16.03 -5.85 -5.89
CA LEU A 87 -17.42 -5.57 -6.22
C LEU A 87 -18.36 -6.41 -5.41
#